data_2827fa3d3f139ee610360ff5f7e3b990
#
_entry.id   2827fa3d3f139ee610360ff5f7e3b990
#
_cell.length_a   1.000
_cell.length_b   1.000
_cell.length_c   1.000
_cell.angle_alpha   90.00
_cell.angle_beta   90.00
_cell.angle_gamma   90.00
#
_symmetry.space_group_name_H-M   'P 1'
#
loop_
_entity.id
_entity.type
_entity.pdbx_description
1 polymer ?
#
loop_
_entity_poly.entity_id
_entity_poly.type
_entity_poly.pdbx_seq_one_letter_code
_entity_poly.pdbx_strand_id
1 'polypeptide(L)'
;MSRLTLFHVGFLFLILFFTTTAKAQKEAETFNVDSTLYEYYQRCQEYLLEPVVLSMSDTLFRMAGERHDERMQAVAIATRLDYYYFQGINEDSVIHYTNKVKE
;
A
#
# COMPACT_ATOMS: atom_id res chain seq x y z
N MET A 1 -37.29 -2.38 -31.11
CA MET A 1 -37.34 -1.85 -29.75
C MET A 1 -36.25 -2.37 -28.85
N SER A 2 -35.93 -3.65 -28.92
CA SER A 2 -34.90 -4.26 -28.09
C SER A 2 -33.47 -3.66 -28.26
N ARG A 3 -33.12 -3.21 -29.46
CA ARG A 3 -31.81 -2.62 -29.75
C ARG A 3 -31.57 -1.27 -29.06
N LEU A 4 -32.59 -0.41 -28.97
CA LEU A 4 -32.49 0.89 -28.30
C LEU A 4 -32.41 0.73 -26.80
N THR A 5 -33.15 -0.23 -26.24
CA THR A 5 -33.10 -0.53 -24.80
C THR A 5 -31.74 -1.09 -24.38
N LEU A 6 -31.16 -1.99 -25.17
CA LEU A 6 -29.84 -2.54 -24.95
C LEU A 6 -28.73 -1.47 -25.02
N PHE A 7 -28.86 -0.54 -25.96
CA PHE A 7 -27.92 0.57 -26.12
C PHE A 7 -27.94 1.51 -24.90
N HIS A 8 -29.15 1.80 -24.39
CA HIS A 8 -29.29 2.64 -23.20
C HIS A 8 -28.73 2.00 -21.94
N VAL A 9 -28.93 0.70 -21.76
CA VAL A 9 -28.38 -0.05 -20.62
C VAL A 9 -26.85 -0.07 -20.68
N GLY A 10 -26.26 -0.28 -21.85
CA GLY A 10 -24.81 -0.24 -22.04
C GLY A 10 -24.22 1.14 -21.77
N PHE A 11 -24.92 2.19 -22.17
CA PHE A 11 -24.50 3.58 -21.93
C PHE A 11 -24.54 3.92 -20.43
N LEU A 12 -25.59 3.51 -19.73
CA LEU A 12 -25.69 3.68 -18.27
C LEU A 12 -24.58 2.93 -17.52
N PHE A 13 -24.23 1.74 -17.97
CA PHE A 13 -23.14 0.96 -17.38
C PHE A 13 -21.80 1.67 -17.55
N LEU A 14 -21.55 2.27 -18.70
CA LEU A 14 -20.35 3.03 -18.99
C LEU A 14 -20.22 4.24 -18.09
N ILE A 15 -21.30 5.00 -17.89
CA ILE A 15 -21.33 6.17 -17.02
C ILE A 15 -21.05 5.80 -15.58
N LEU A 16 -21.63 4.71 -15.07
CA LEU A 16 -21.39 4.21 -13.73
C LEU A 16 -19.93 3.81 -13.52
N PHE A 17 -19.33 3.17 -14.51
CA PHE A 17 -17.92 2.79 -14.48
C PHE A 17 -17.01 4.01 -14.39
N PHE A 18 -17.26 5.02 -15.20
CA PHE A 18 -16.48 6.27 -15.18
C PHE A 18 -16.60 7.01 -13.86
N THR A 19 -17.80 7.06 -13.29
CA THR A 19 -18.03 7.72 -12.00
C THR A 19 -17.27 7.03 -10.88
N THR A 20 -17.24 5.68 -10.87
CA THR A 20 -16.51 4.91 -9.88
C THR A 20 -15.00 5.13 -9.98
N THR A 21 -14.46 5.17 -11.20
CA THR A 21 -13.03 5.41 -11.44
C THR A 21 -12.63 6.82 -10.99
N ALA A 22 -13.43 7.83 -11.30
CA ALA A 22 -13.17 9.22 -10.88
C ALA A 22 -13.19 9.35 -9.36
N LYS A 23 -14.12 8.69 -8.69
CA LYS A 23 -14.20 8.69 -7.22
C LYS A 23 -12.99 8.02 -6.58
N ALA A 24 -12.55 6.90 -7.13
CA ALA A 24 -11.36 6.19 -6.66
C ALA A 24 -10.09 7.05 -6.81
N GLN A 25 -9.94 7.76 -7.93
CA GLN A 25 -8.83 8.68 -8.14
C GLN A 25 -8.86 9.86 -7.17
N LYS A 26 -10.04 10.40 -6.89
CA LYS A 26 -10.20 11.50 -5.96
C LYS A 26 -9.89 11.07 -4.52
N GLU A 27 -10.28 9.88 -4.14
CA GLU A 27 -9.93 9.31 -2.84
C GLU A 27 -8.42 9.07 -2.71
N ALA A 28 -7.78 8.60 -3.79
CA ALA A 28 -6.33 8.43 -3.82
C ALA A 28 -5.59 9.77 -3.70
N GLU A 29 -6.09 10.83 -4.31
CA GLU A 29 -5.52 12.17 -4.21
C GLU A 29 -5.68 12.78 -2.81
N THR A 30 -6.76 12.45 -2.09
CA THR A 30 -6.97 12.92 -0.72
C THR A 30 -6.10 12.19 0.29
N PHE A 31 -5.52 11.05 -0.07
CA PHE A 31 -4.47 10.41 0.71
C PHE A 31 -3.15 11.11 0.43
N ASN A 32 -2.95 12.23 1.07
CA ASN A 32 -1.71 12.99 0.97
C ASN A 32 -0.58 12.16 1.58
N VAL A 33 0.00 11.26 0.78
CA VAL A 33 1.18 10.51 1.19
C VAL A 33 2.33 11.51 1.30
N ASP A 34 2.96 11.57 2.46
CA ASP A 34 4.14 12.37 2.65
C ASP A 34 5.20 11.93 1.63
N SER A 35 5.62 12.87 0.77
CA SER A 35 6.56 12.55 -0.31
C SER A 35 7.89 12.03 0.22
N THR A 36 8.35 12.53 1.37
CA THR A 36 9.58 12.08 2.00
C THR A 36 9.47 10.62 2.44
N LEU A 37 8.36 10.25 3.07
CA LEU A 37 8.12 8.87 3.49
C LEU A 37 8.02 7.94 2.29
N TYR A 38 7.32 8.38 1.24
CA TYR A 38 7.16 7.59 0.03
C TYR A 38 8.49 7.36 -0.69
N GLU A 39 9.32 8.38 -0.80
CA GLU A 39 10.66 8.25 -1.39
C GLU A 39 11.53 7.28 -0.58
N TYR A 40 11.46 7.36 0.73
CA TYR A 40 12.21 6.45 1.59
C TYR A 40 11.71 5.01 1.43
N TYR A 41 10.40 4.83 1.35
CA TYR A 41 9.80 3.53 1.06
C TYR A 41 10.31 2.96 -0.27
N GLN A 42 10.38 3.77 -1.32
CA GLN A 42 10.90 3.33 -2.61
C GLN A 42 12.35 2.86 -2.50
N ARG A 43 13.16 3.54 -1.71
CA ARG A 43 14.53 3.09 -1.42
C ARG A 43 14.56 1.76 -0.70
N CYS A 44 13.67 1.55 0.24
CA CYS A 44 13.55 0.25 0.90
C CYS A 44 13.29 -0.87 -0.10
N GLN A 45 12.45 -0.62 -1.11
CA GLN A 45 12.15 -1.61 -2.14
C GLN A 45 13.38 -1.99 -2.98
N GLU A 46 14.29 -1.05 -3.20
CA GLU A 46 15.54 -1.33 -3.92
C GLU A 46 16.46 -2.30 -3.16
N TYR A 47 16.38 -2.30 -1.84
CA TYR A 47 17.21 -3.14 -0.97
C TYR A 47 16.42 -4.28 -0.33
N LEU A 48 15.26 -4.64 -0.89
CA LEU A 48 14.33 -5.58 -0.28
C LEU A 48 14.94 -6.96 -0.03
N LEU A 49 15.91 -7.39 -0.83
CA LEU A 49 16.57 -8.69 -0.68
C LEU A 49 17.84 -8.62 0.18
N GLU A 50 18.20 -7.46 0.65
CA GLU A 50 19.43 -7.25 1.43
C GLU A 50 19.10 -7.01 2.91
N PRO A 51 19.94 -7.50 3.85
CA PRO A 51 19.69 -7.34 5.29
C PRO A 51 19.55 -5.87 5.73
N VAL A 52 20.15 -4.93 5.00
CA VAL A 52 20.07 -3.50 5.32
C VAL A 52 18.63 -2.98 5.30
N VAL A 53 17.72 -3.64 4.57
CA VAL A 53 16.31 -3.22 4.55
C VAL A 53 15.65 -3.32 5.92
N LEU A 54 16.16 -4.17 6.82
CA LEU A 54 15.64 -4.29 8.18
C LEU A 54 15.84 -2.98 8.95
N SER A 55 17.05 -2.40 8.90
CA SER A 55 17.31 -1.10 9.53
C SER A 55 16.60 0.04 8.80
N MET A 56 16.48 -0.04 7.49
CA MET A 56 15.74 0.94 6.71
C MET A 56 14.25 0.94 7.05
N SER A 57 13.65 -0.24 7.21
CA SER A 57 12.24 -0.35 7.60
C SER A 57 11.99 0.17 9.01
N ASP A 58 12.92 -0.04 9.94
CA ASP A 58 12.84 0.54 11.28
C ASP A 58 12.91 2.08 11.23
N THR A 59 13.77 2.62 10.38
CA THR A 59 13.88 4.06 10.17
C THR A 59 12.58 4.62 9.56
N LEU A 60 12.02 3.95 8.56
CA LEU A 60 10.75 4.34 7.96
C LEU A 60 9.61 4.33 8.99
N PHE A 61 9.56 3.28 9.81
CA PHE A 61 8.57 3.18 10.88
C PHE A 61 8.66 4.35 11.86
N ARG A 62 9.87 4.69 12.28
CA ARG A 62 10.11 5.80 13.20
C ARG A 62 9.73 7.14 12.55
N MET A 63 10.15 7.38 11.33
CA MET A 63 9.82 8.61 10.60
C MET A 63 8.31 8.76 10.44
N ALA A 64 7.62 7.69 10.10
CA ALA A 64 6.18 7.69 9.96
C ALA A 64 5.48 7.96 11.29
N GLY A 65 6.00 7.40 12.39
CA GLY A 65 5.49 7.66 13.74
C GLY A 65 5.64 9.13 14.15
N GLU A 66 6.77 9.74 13.86
CA GLU A 66 7.02 11.16 14.14
C GLU A 66 6.05 12.08 13.39
N ARG A 67 5.56 11.63 12.24
CA ARG A 67 4.62 12.36 11.40
C ARG A 67 3.18 11.91 11.57
N HIS A 68 2.91 11.04 12.54
CA HIS A 68 1.60 10.48 12.84
C HIS A 68 0.96 9.79 11.62
N ASP A 69 1.77 9.13 10.80
CA ASP A 69 1.32 8.40 9.61
C ASP A 69 1.27 6.91 9.90
N GLU A 70 0.13 6.44 10.42
CA GLU A 70 -0.08 5.04 10.77
C GLU A 70 -0.01 4.11 9.56
N ARG A 71 -0.41 4.60 8.39
CA ARG A 71 -0.36 3.79 7.16
C ARG A 71 1.05 3.52 6.73
N MET A 72 1.90 4.52 6.76
CA MET A 72 3.31 4.34 6.43
C MET A 72 4.04 3.53 7.50
N GLN A 73 3.58 3.56 8.74
CA GLN A 73 4.06 2.62 9.76
C GLN A 73 3.71 1.17 9.39
N ALA A 74 2.48 0.93 8.95
CA ALA A 74 2.06 -0.40 8.48
C ALA A 74 2.86 -0.84 7.25
N VAL A 75 3.14 0.09 6.33
CA VAL A 75 3.97 -0.17 5.14
C VAL A 75 5.40 -0.56 5.56
N ALA A 76 5.96 0.11 6.55
CA ALA A 76 7.30 -0.22 7.06
C ALA A 76 7.34 -1.64 7.63
N ILE A 77 6.32 -2.02 8.39
CA ILE A 77 6.19 -3.38 8.93
C ILE A 77 6.04 -4.40 7.80
N ALA A 78 5.21 -4.10 6.80
CA ALA A 78 5.02 -4.96 5.63
C ALA A 78 6.33 -5.17 4.85
N THR A 79 7.15 -4.12 4.72
CA THR A 79 8.46 -4.20 4.08
C THR A 79 9.36 -5.20 4.82
N ARG A 80 9.34 -5.16 6.14
CA ARG A 80 10.10 -6.10 6.96
C ARG A 80 9.61 -7.55 6.80
N LEU A 81 8.29 -7.73 6.73
CA LEU A 81 7.67 -9.02 6.45
C LEU A 81 8.09 -9.57 5.09
N ASP A 82 8.10 -8.73 4.08
CA ASP A 82 8.50 -9.11 2.72
C ASP A 82 9.95 -9.62 2.71
N TYR A 83 10.83 -8.95 3.44
CA TYR A 83 12.22 -9.41 3.55
C TYR A 83 12.29 -10.82 4.13
N TYR A 84 11.62 -11.06 5.24
CA TYR A 84 11.63 -12.39 5.88
C TYR A 84 10.97 -13.45 4.99
N TYR A 85 9.92 -13.10 4.30
CA TYR A 85 9.22 -13.99 3.38
C TYR A 85 10.15 -14.43 2.25
N PHE A 86 10.84 -13.49 1.62
CA PHE A 86 11.75 -13.80 0.51
C PHE A 86 12.99 -14.57 0.96
N GLN A 87 13.44 -14.35 2.17
CA GLN A 87 14.59 -15.07 2.71
C GLN A 87 14.23 -16.44 3.29
N GLY A 88 12.97 -16.67 3.61
CA GLY A 88 12.52 -17.91 4.25
C GLY A 88 13.18 -18.16 5.61
N ILE A 89 13.64 -17.10 6.29
CA ILE A 89 14.57 -17.23 7.41
C ILE A 89 13.90 -17.57 8.72
N ASN A 90 12.70 -17.06 9.01
CA ASN A 90 12.13 -17.25 10.33
C ASN A 90 10.60 -17.08 10.31
N GLU A 91 9.91 -18.22 10.38
CA GLU A 91 8.46 -18.28 10.39
C GLU A 91 7.85 -17.54 11.60
N ASP A 92 8.49 -17.66 12.76
CA ASP A 92 8.02 -16.99 13.99
C ASP A 92 8.06 -15.47 13.86
N SER A 93 9.13 -14.94 13.24
CA SER A 93 9.23 -13.50 12.97
C SER A 93 8.14 -13.03 12.01
N VAL A 94 7.83 -13.80 10.98
CA VAL A 94 6.75 -13.47 10.03
C VAL A 94 5.42 -13.43 10.77
N ILE A 95 5.12 -14.39 11.62
CA ILE A 95 3.89 -14.42 12.42
C ILE A 95 3.82 -13.22 13.36
N HIS A 96 4.91 -12.90 14.05
CA HIS A 96 4.96 -11.78 14.97
C HIS A 96 4.63 -10.44 14.27
N TYR A 97 5.27 -10.16 13.15
CA TYR A 97 5.04 -8.91 12.42
C TYR A 97 3.69 -8.88 11.71
N THR A 98 3.18 -10.02 11.27
CA THR A 98 1.83 -10.12 10.72
C THR A 98 0.78 -9.71 11.76
N ASN A 99 0.92 -10.20 12.98
CA ASN A 99 0.03 -9.83 14.08
C ASN A 99 0.12 -8.33 14.40
N LYS A 100 1.31 -7.75 14.36
CA LYS A 100 1.53 -6.33 14.60
C LYS A 100 0.85 -5.45 13.55
N VAL A 101 0.83 -5.84 12.29
CA VAL A 101 0.13 -5.12 11.22
C VAL A 101 -1.37 -5.11 11.45
N LYS A 102 -1.93 -6.18 12.03
CA LYS A 102 -3.36 -6.29 12.31
C LYS A 102 -3.82 -5.44 13.48
N GLU A 103 -2.92 -5.03 14.34
CA GLU A 103 -3.23 -4.13 15.45
C GLU A 103 -3.54 -2.71 14.95
#